data_68d7110ecaf74af6073aa755a13f3a1a
#
_entry.id   68d7110ecaf74af6073aa755a13f3a1a
#
_cell.length_a   1.000
_cell.length_b   1.000
_cell.length_c   1.000
_cell.angle_alpha   90.00
_cell.angle_beta   90.00
_cell.angle_gamma   90.00
#
_symmetry.space_group_name_H-M   'P 1'
#
loop_
_entity.id
_entity.type
_entity.pdbx_description
1 polymer ?
#
loop_
_entity_poly.entity_id
_entity_poly.type
_entity_poly.pdbx_seq_one_letter_code
_entity_poly.pdbx_strand_id
1 'polypeptide(L)'
;MAGGRYRAGVQQDRRTPAPAWRVTSGEPDPGTVERLLRSLPDWFGIESAVEGYVAAAARMPAYLAWPADASASANASEPTRTSQPPGISETAGTSEPANPSQPAGASEPADASQPAGALLAARHYPGAAEIYLMAVDPAWHRRGAGRALVAALEADLMADGVEFLQVKTLGPGYQDAGYERTRRFYAAVGFQPLEEIDGLWPGNPCLIMIKSLRGPRP
;
A
#
# COMPACT_ATOMS: atom_id res chain seq x y z
N MET A 1 -50.53 -6.42 38.70
CA MET A 1 -49.06 -6.47 38.63
C MET A 1 -48.63 -6.80 37.23
N ALA A 2 -48.28 -5.79 36.44
CA ALA A 2 -47.89 -5.95 35.02
C ALA A 2 -46.38 -5.85 34.92
N GLY A 3 -45.74 -6.98 34.58
CA GLY A 3 -44.31 -7.05 34.35
C GLY A 3 -43.94 -6.63 32.93
N GLY A 4 -43.43 -5.43 32.74
CA GLY A 4 -42.91 -4.97 31.45
C GLY A 4 -41.58 -5.65 31.12
N ARG A 5 -41.56 -6.40 30.01
CA ARG A 5 -40.32 -6.94 29.43
C ARG A 5 -39.66 -5.87 28.56
N TYR A 6 -38.55 -5.36 29.05
CA TYR A 6 -37.63 -4.54 28.25
C TYR A 6 -36.98 -5.45 27.21
N ARG A 7 -37.28 -5.25 25.93
CA ARG A 7 -36.50 -5.80 24.84
C ARG A 7 -35.28 -4.89 24.65
N ALA A 8 -34.14 -5.40 25.02
CA ALA A 8 -32.86 -4.81 24.60
C ALA A 8 -32.74 -4.95 23.08
N GLY A 9 -32.77 -3.83 22.37
CA GLY A 9 -32.46 -3.76 20.95
C GLY A 9 -30.99 -4.07 20.76
N VAL A 10 -30.69 -5.22 20.13
CA VAL A 10 -29.34 -5.53 19.64
C VAL A 10 -29.07 -4.59 18.46
N GLN A 11 -28.30 -3.56 18.73
CA GLN A 11 -27.74 -2.68 17.71
C GLN A 11 -26.69 -3.48 16.96
N GLN A 12 -27.05 -4.02 15.80
CA GLN A 12 -26.10 -4.63 14.87
C GLN A 12 -25.15 -3.53 14.39
N ASP A 13 -23.91 -3.57 14.90
CA ASP A 13 -22.78 -2.81 14.41
C ASP A 13 -22.58 -3.22 12.93
N ARG A 14 -23.08 -2.42 12.01
CA ARG A 14 -22.88 -2.57 10.56
C ARG A 14 -21.47 -2.13 10.24
N ARG A 15 -20.48 -2.95 10.60
CA ARG A 15 -19.13 -2.80 10.05
C ARG A 15 -19.26 -3.04 8.56
N THR A 16 -19.02 -2.01 7.77
CA THR A 16 -18.82 -2.15 6.33
C THR A 16 -17.77 -3.24 6.12
N PRO A 17 -18.06 -4.33 5.39
CA PRO A 17 -17.06 -5.36 5.14
C PRO A 17 -15.81 -4.71 4.55
N ALA A 18 -14.64 -5.14 5.01
CA ALA A 18 -13.38 -4.66 4.44
C ALA A 18 -13.40 -4.94 2.92
N PRO A 19 -12.91 -4.01 2.08
CA PRO A 19 -12.93 -4.22 0.64
C PRO A 19 -12.16 -5.50 0.32
N ALA A 20 -12.72 -6.33 -0.55
CA ALA A 20 -11.99 -7.43 -1.14
C ALA A 20 -10.87 -6.84 -2.01
N TRP A 21 -9.74 -7.54 -2.10
CA TRP A 21 -8.58 -7.09 -2.86
C TRP A 21 -8.33 -8.02 -4.04
N ARG A 22 -8.14 -7.45 -5.22
CA ARG A 22 -7.59 -8.14 -6.37
C ARG A 22 -6.10 -7.75 -6.46
N VAL A 23 -5.22 -8.72 -6.53
CA VAL A 23 -3.79 -8.47 -6.78
C VAL A 23 -3.44 -8.98 -8.17
N THR A 24 -2.77 -8.15 -8.95
CA THR A 24 -2.16 -8.52 -10.23
C THR A 24 -0.65 -8.50 -10.10
N SER A 25 0.04 -9.42 -10.76
CA SER A 25 1.50 -9.46 -10.85
C SER A 25 1.94 -9.56 -12.30
N GLY A 26 3.09 -9.00 -12.64
CA GLY A 26 3.63 -9.13 -13.98
C GLY A 26 4.48 -7.93 -14.41
N GLU A 27 3.99 -7.16 -15.36
CA GLU A 27 4.75 -6.08 -16.01
C GLU A 27 5.25 -5.01 -15.03
N PRO A 28 6.45 -4.45 -15.25
CA PRO A 28 6.94 -3.30 -14.52
C PRO A 28 5.99 -2.10 -14.62
N ASP A 29 5.74 -1.43 -13.50
CA ASP A 29 4.90 -0.22 -13.47
C ASP A 29 5.57 0.88 -12.62
N PRO A 30 6.60 1.55 -13.15
CA PRO A 30 7.29 2.62 -12.44
C PRO A 30 6.40 3.83 -12.16
N GLY A 31 5.41 4.12 -13.00
CA GLY A 31 4.50 5.26 -12.81
C GLY A 31 3.61 5.10 -11.58
N THR A 32 3.01 3.92 -11.41
CA THR A 32 2.24 3.61 -10.20
C THR A 32 3.13 3.61 -8.95
N VAL A 33 4.33 3.04 -9.03
CA VAL A 33 5.27 3.04 -7.90
C VAL A 33 5.64 4.48 -7.51
N GLU A 34 6.01 5.34 -8.46
CA GLU A 34 6.34 6.74 -8.20
C GLU A 34 5.17 7.48 -7.51
N ARG A 35 3.97 7.36 -8.04
CA ARG A 35 2.77 7.98 -7.45
C ARG A 35 2.56 7.55 -6.00
N LEU A 36 2.68 6.26 -5.71
CA LEU A 36 2.53 5.72 -4.36
C LEU A 36 3.62 6.20 -3.41
N LEU A 37 4.89 6.23 -3.84
CA LEU A 37 5.99 6.73 -3.02
C LEU A 37 5.80 8.21 -2.67
N ARG A 38 5.40 9.04 -3.65
CA ARG A 38 5.15 10.47 -3.44
C ARG A 38 3.94 10.74 -2.54
N SER A 39 3.01 9.81 -2.40
CA SER A 39 1.90 9.90 -1.44
C SER A 39 2.32 9.59 0.01
N LEU A 40 3.55 9.16 0.23
CA LEU A 40 4.08 8.69 1.51
C LEU A 40 5.36 9.46 1.94
N PRO A 41 5.34 10.81 2.03
CA PRO A 41 6.54 11.60 2.29
C PRO A 41 7.21 11.28 3.63
N ASP A 42 6.46 10.83 4.63
CA ASP A 42 6.99 10.43 5.94
C ASP A 42 7.89 9.18 5.87
N TRP A 43 7.71 8.33 4.87
CA TRP A 43 8.52 7.12 4.64
C TRP A 43 9.54 7.28 3.51
N PHE A 44 9.22 8.09 2.50
CA PHE A 44 9.99 8.24 1.28
C PHE A 44 10.34 9.72 1.01
N GLY A 45 10.84 10.41 2.04
CA GLY A 45 11.19 11.84 1.97
C GLY A 45 12.54 12.14 1.30
N ILE A 46 13.31 11.13 0.90
CA ILE A 46 14.62 11.30 0.26
C ILE A 46 14.48 11.11 -1.25
N GLU A 47 14.59 12.18 -2.03
CA GLU A 47 14.34 12.16 -3.49
C GLU A 47 15.21 11.13 -4.22
N SER A 48 16.51 11.06 -3.93
CA SER A 48 17.40 10.09 -4.56
C SER A 48 17.03 8.62 -4.26
N ALA A 49 16.42 8.36 -3.10
CA ALA A 49 15.89 7.04 -2.79
C ALA A 49 14.62 6.73 -3.61
N VAL A 50 13.71 7.71 -3.76
CA VAL A 50 12.52 7.58 -4.60
C VAL A 50 12.93 7.28 -6.05
N GLU A 51 13.85 8.05 -6.62
CA GLU A 51 14.39 7.81 -7.96
C GLU A 51 14.98 6.40 -8.10
N GLY A 52 15.71 5.93 -7.09
CA GLY A 52 16.26 4.58 -7.05
C GLY A 52 15.18 3.49 -7.09
N TYR A 53 14.10 3.66 -6.33
CA TYR A 53 12.96 2.73 -6.33
C TYR A 53 12.19 2.75 -7.65
N VAL A 54 11.96 3.93 -8.23
CA VAL A 54 11.32 4.07 -9.55
C VAL A 54 12.17 3.41 -10.65
N ALA A 55 13.48 3.61 -10.62
CA ALA A 55 14.40 2.94 -11.55
C ALA A 55 14.41 1.41 -11.36
N ALA A 56 14.26 0.91 -10.14
CA ALA A 56 14.12 -0.52 -9.87
C ALA A 56 12.78 -1.04 -10.40
N ALA A 57 11.69 -0.30 -10.19
CA ALA A 57 10.35 -0.65 -10.67
C ALA A 57 10.26 -0.78 -12.20
N ALA A 58 11.10 -0.07 -12.93
CA ALA A 58 11.19 -0.20 -14.40
C ALA A 58 11.79 -1.54 -14.87
N ARG A 59 12.39 -2.31 -13.95
CA ARG A 59 13.09 -3.58 -14.27
C ARG A 59 12.56 -4.79 -13.49
N MET A 60 11.68 -4.58 -12.53
CA MET A 60 11.16 -5.62 -11.65
C MET A 60 9.66 -5.79 -11.88
N PRO A 61 9.16 -7.03 -11.92
CA PRO A 61 7.72 -7.26 -11.90
C PRO A 61 7.08 -6.62 -10.67
N ALA A 62 5.93 -5.97 -10.88
CA ALA A 62 5.17 -5.32 -9.81
C ALA A 62 3.96 -6.16 -9.42
N TYR A 63 3.72 -6.28 -8.11
CA TYR A 63 2.44 -6.73 -7.55
C TYR A 63 1.61 -5.50 -7.24
N LEU A 64 0.42 -5.40 -7.82
CA LEU A 64 -0.47 -4.25 -7.67
C LEU A 64 -1.76 -4.66 -7.00
N ALA A 65 -2.13 -3.98 -5.90
CA ALA A 65 -3.38 -4.23 -5.18
C ALA A 65 -4.47 -3.26 -5.65
N TRP A 66 -5.58 -3.81 -6.11
CA TRP A 66 -6.76 -3.09 -6.58
C TRP A 66 -7.94 -3.37 -5.65
N PRO A 67 -8.75 -2.34 -5.29
CA PRO A 67 -10.03 -2.58 -4.63
C PRO A 67 -10.94 -3.44 -5.54
N ALA A 68 -11.60 -4.47 -4.99
CA ALA A 68 -12.40 -5.39 -5.82
C ALA A 68 -13.59 -4.72 -6.49
N ASP A 69 -14.13 -3.66 -5.90
CA ASP A 69 -15.30 -2.93 -6.43
C ASP A 69 -14.95 -2.08 -7.68
N ALA A 70 -13.66 -1.88 -7.99
CA ALA A 70 -13.23 -1.12 -9.17
C ALA A 70 -13.60 -1.80 -10.50
N SER A 71 -13.81 -3.11 -10.52
CA SER A 71 -14.19 -3.84 -11.73
C SER A 71 -15.65 -3.62 -12.17
N ALA A 72 -16.52 -3.18 -11.27
CA ALA A 72 -17.93 -2.90 -11.61
C ALA A 72 -18.11 -1.55 -12.33
N SER A 73 -17.21 -0.59 -12.11
CA SER A 73 -17.27 0.74 -12.75
C SER A 73 -16.65 0.78 -14.16
N ALA A 74 -15.69 -0.09 -14.45
CA ALA A 74 -15.00 -0.07 -15.76
C ALA A 74 -15.87 -0.56 -16.92
N ASN A 75 -16.93 -1.35 -16.65
CA ASN A 75 -17.86 -1.85 -17.68
C ASN A 75 -19.08 -0.95 -17.94
N ALA A 76 -19.17 0.22 -17.27
CA ALA A 76 -20.34 1.11 -17.40
C ALA A 76 -20.09 2.36 -18.28
N SER A 77 -18.95 2.48 -18.94
CA SER A 77 -18.64 3.63 -19.81
C SER A 77 -18.46 3.19 -21.25
N GLU A 78 -19.56 2.89 -21.94
CA GLU A 78 -19.63 3.04 -23.40
C GLU A 78 -19.66 4.54 -23.75
N PRO A 79 -18.87 5.00 -24.73
CA PRO A 79 -18.83 6.42 -25.07
C PRO A 79 -20.02 6.77 -25.95
N THR A 80 -21.00 7.46 -25.40
CA THR A 80 -21.98 8.18 -26.22
C THR A 80 -21.29 9.40 -26.81
N ARG A 81 -21.00 9.35 -28.09
CA ARG A 81 -20.60 10.51 -28.88
C ARG A 81 -21.76 11.49 -28.94
N THR A 82 -21.54 12.67 -28.43
CA THR A 82 -22.33 13.84 -28.86
C THR A 82 -21.38 15.01 -29.05
N SER A 83 -21.29 15.44 -30.30
CA SER A 83 -20.53 16.58 -30.73
C SER A 83 -21.30 17.85 -30.37
N GLN A 84 -20.63 18.90 -29.85
CA GLN A 84 -20.96 20.31 -30.07
C GLN A 84 -19.79 21.24 -29.75
N PRO A 85 -19.57 22.27 -30.56
CA PRO A 85 -18.36 23.09 -30.54
C PRO A 85 -18.47 24.35 -29.70
N PRO A 86 -17.45 25.25 -29.70
CA PRO A 86 -16.96 25.97 -28.53
C PRO A 86 -17.60 27.35 -28.36
N GLY A 87 -17.67 27.81 -27.11
CA GLY A 87 -17.99 29.18 -26.75
C GLY A 87 -16.90 29.77 -25.88
N ILE A 88 -16.21 30.78 -26.42
CA ILE A 88 -15.25 31.64 -25.75
C ILE A 88 -15.97 32.64 -24.84
N SER A 89 -15.47 32.85 -23.62
CA SER A 89 -15.58 34.14 -22.91
C SER A 89 -14.49 34.26 -21.84
N GLU A 90 -13.60 35.21 -22.08
CA GLU A 90 -12.70 35.81 -21.08
C GLU A 90 -13.54 36.56 -20.01
N THR A 91 -13.09 36.48 -18.79
CA THR A 91 -13.00 37.71 -17.96
C THR A 91 -12.03 37.53 -16.81
N ALA A 92 -11.16 38.51 -16.69
CA ALA A 92 -10.13 38.65 -15.69
C ALA A 92 -10.69 39.07 -14.33
N GLY A 93 -9.92 38.80 -13.26
CA GLY A 93 -9.85 39.71 -12.14
C GLY A 93 -10.07 39.12 -10.77
N THR A 94 -9.02 39.18 -10.02
CA THR A 94 -8.91 39.69 -8.66
C THR A 94 -8.41 38.70 -7.63
N SER A 95 -7.17 38.97 -7.26
CA SER A 95 -6.46 38.37 -6.12
C SER A 95 -7.14 38.76 -4.80
N GLU A 96 -7.42 37.76 -3.95
CA GLU A 96 -7.77 37.99 -2.55
C GLU A 96 -6.88 37.10 -1.66
N PRO A 97 -6.43 37.59 -0.49
CA PRO A 97 -5.35 37.00 0.28
C PRO A 97 -5.79 35.74 1.05
N ALA A 98 -4.88 34.79 1.14
CA ALA A 98 -5.01 33.54 1.86
C ALA A 98 -5.46 33.71 3.32
N ASN A 99 -6.55 33.06 3.67
CA ASN A 99 -7.00 32.88 5.05
C ASN A 99 -6.35 31.62 5.63
N PRO A 100 -5.53 31.70 6.70
CA PRO A 100 -4.89 30.53 7.30
C PRO A 100 -5.79 29.93 8.37
N SER A 101 -6.79 29.14 7.98
CA SER A 101 -7.53 28.28 8.91
C SER A 101 -8.37 27.25 8.11
N GLN A 102 -7.70 26.28 7.50
CA GLN A 102 -8.37 25.02 7.15
C GLN A 102 -7.77 23.90 8.00
N PRO A 103 -8.61 23.11 8.69
CA PRO A 103 -8.13 21.91 9.34
C PRO A 103 -7.64 20.93 8.27
N ALA A 104 -6.39 20.47 8.42
CA ALA A 104 -5.81 19.42 7.59
C ALA A 104 -6.70 18.17 7.65
N GLY A 105 -7.14 17.67 6.48
CA GLY A 105 -7.58 16.30 6.35
C GLY A 105 -9.03 16.02 6.01
N ALA A 106 -9.58 16.58 4.95
CA ALA A 106 -10.52 15.80 4.14
C ALA A 106 -9.67 15.06 3.10
N SER A 107 -9.29 13.81 3.39
CA SER A 107 -8.71 12.92 2.38
C SER A 107 -9.72 12.84 1.24
N GLU A 108 -9.31 13.22 0.03
CA GLU A 108 -10.11 12.96 -1.16
C GLU A 108 -10.57 11.51 -1.18
N PRO A 109 -11.77 11.21 -1.70
CA PRO A 109 -12.22 9.84 -1.80
C PRO A 109 -11.19 9.03 -2.57
N ALA A 110 -10.71 7.93 -1.98
CA ALA A 110 -9.70 7.07 -2.57
C ALA A 110 -10.18 6.62 -3.96
N ASP A 111 -9.40 6.93 -5.00
CA ASP A 111 -9.70 6.55 -6.37
C ASP A 111 -9.55 5.03 -6.55
N ALA A 112 -10.70 4.35 -6.60
CA ALA A 112 -10.75 2.91 -6.77
C ALA A 112 -10.32 2.45 -8.18
N SER A 113 -10.19 3.35 -9.15
CA SER A 113 -9.73 3.03 -10.51
C SER A 113 -8.22 2.91 -10.61
N GLN A 114 -7.49 3.30 -9.55
CA GLN A 114 -6.03 3.23 -9.47
C GLN A 114 -5.59 2.11 -8.51
N PRO A 115 -4.40 1.53 -8.70
CA PRO A 115 -3.82 0.63 -7.70
C PRO A 115 -3.66 1.34 -6.36
N ALA A 116 -4.20 0.73 -5.30
CA ALA A 116 -4.12 1.22 -3.94
C ALA A 116 -2.77 0.89 -3.27
N GLY A 117 -1.98 0.01 -3.86
CA GLY A 117 -0.66 -0.35 -3.36
C GLY A 117 0.15 -1.13 -4.38
N ALA A 118 1.47 -1.09 -4.20
CA ALA A 118 2.44 -1.81 -5.00
C ALA A 118 3.47 -2.52 -4.12
N LEU A 119 3.99 -3.65 -4.61
CA LEU A 119 5.08 -4.39 -4.01
C LEU A 119 6.04 -4.83 -5.11
N LEU A 120 7.34 -4.64 -4.88
CA LEU A 120 8.43 -5.15 -5.72
C LEU A 120 9.18 -6.22 -4.94
N ALA A 121 9.52 -7.32 -5.60
CA ALA A 121 10.28 -8.40 -4.99
C ALA A 121 11.60 -8.64 -5.74
N ALA A 122 12.68 -8.87 -4.99
CA ALA A 122 13.97 -9.25 -5.52
C ALA A 122 14.25 -10.73 -5.20
N ARG A 123 14.88 -11.41 -6.13
CA ARG A 123 15.36 -12.80 -5.97
C ARG A 123 16.86 -12.76 -5.82
N HIS A 124 17.37 -13.16 -4.67
CA HIS A 124 18.81 -13.18 -4.40
C HIS A 124 19.42 -14.56 -4.67
N TYR A 125 18.68 -15.61 -4.28
CA TYR A 125 19.05 -17.01 -4.46
C TYR A 125 17.81 -17.84 -4.82
N PRO A 126 17.98 -19.07 -5.34
CA PRO A 126 16.81 -19.90 -5.68
C PRO A 126 15.83 -20.10 -4.54
N GLY A 127 16.31 -20.24 -3.30
CA GLY A 127 15.49 -20.45 -2.11
C GLY A 127 15.18 -19.18 -1.31
N ALA A 128 15.61 -17.99 -1.74
CA ALA A 128 15.48 -16.77 -0.96
C ALA A 128 15.05 -15.56 -1.81
N ALA A 129 14.05 -14.83 -1.32
CA ALA A 129 13.55 -13.60 -1.92
C ALA A 129 13.45 -12.47 -0.88
N GLU A 130 13.30 -11.26 -1.35
CA GLU A 130 13.15 -10.05 -0.54
C GLU A 130 11.95 -9.24 -1.03
N ILE A 131 11.14 -8.72 -0.09
CA ILE A 131 10.28 -7.57 -0.36
C ILE A 131 11.21 -6.36 -0.48
N TYR A 132 11.51 -5.99 -1.73
CA TYR A 132 12.42 -4.88 -2.03
C TYR A 132 11.78 -3.53 -1.74
N LEU A 133 10.48 -3.40 -2.05
CA LEU A 133 9.66 -2.23 -1.81
C LEU A 133 8.22 -2.67 -1.56
N MET A 134 7.54 -2.01 -0.65
CA MET A 134 6.08 -2.06 -0.55
C MET A 134 5.55 -0.69 -0.15
N ALA A 135 4.61 -0.18 -0.93
CA ALA A 135 3.91 1.08 -0.67
C ALA A 135 2.41 0.88 -0.80
N VAL A 136 1.63 1.46 0.12
CA VAL A 136 0.17 1.47 0.10
C VAL A 136 -0.27 2.90 0.29
N ASP A 137 -1.15 3.38 -0.57
CA ASP A 137 -1.73 4.72 -0.50
C ASP A 137 -2.37 4.97 0.89
N PRO A 138 -2.09 6.10 1.56
CA PRO A 138 -2.62 6.42 2.88
C PRO A 138 -4.13 6.26 3.02
N ALA A 139 -4.90 6.60 1.99
CA ALA A 139 -6.36 6.46 1.97
C ALA A 139 -6.84 5.00 2.10
N TRP A 140 -5.95 4.04 1.78
CA TRP A 140 -6.21 2.60 1.84
C TRP A 140 -5.48 1.89 2.98
N HIS A 141 -4.78 2.64 3.86
CA HIS A 141 -4.13 2.04 5.03
C HIS A 141 -5.15 1.31 5.91
N ARG A 142 -4.70 0.23 6.56
CA ARG A 142 -5.47 -0.60 7.50
C ARG A 142 -6.73 -1.27 6.90
N ARG A 143 -6.88 -1.26 5.58
CA ARG A 143 -7.97 -1.92 4.87
C ARG A 143 -7.56 -3.27 4.24
N GLY A 144 -6.34 -3.75 4.49
CA GLY A 144 -5.88 -5.08 4.08
C GLY A 144 -5.06 -5.14 2.79
N ALA A 145 -4.87 -4.03 2.05
CA ALA A 145 -4.10 -4.00 0.80
C ALA A 145 -2.69 -4.59 0.94
N GLY A 146 -1.91 -4.12 1.92
CA GLY A 146 -0.56 -4.66 2.16
C GLY A 146 -0.55 -6.16 2.50
N ARG A 147 -1.55 -6.65 3.23
CA ARG A 147 -1.69 -8.08 3.54
C ARG A 147 -2.00 -8.90 2.29
N ALA A 148 -2.83 -8.37 1.39
CA ALA A 148 -3.14 -9.01 0.11
C ALA A 148 -1.91 -9.08 -0.80
N LEU A 149 -1.11 -8.00 -0.88
CA LEU A 149 0.15 -7.96 -1.63
C LEU A 149 1.14 -9.02 -1.14
N VAL A 150 1.38 -9.08 0.18
CA VAL A 150 2.30 -10.07 0.76
C VAL A 150 1.79 -11.50 0.50
N ALA A 151 0.49 -11.75 0.67
CA ALA A 151 -0.08 -13.09 0.45
C ALA A 151 0.03 -13.54 -1.02
N ALA A 152 -0.14 -12.64 -1.98
CA ALA A 152 0.03 -12.94 -3.40
C ALA A 152 1.49 -13.28 -3.73
N LEU A 153 2.44 -12.46 -3.25
CA LEU A 153 3.86 -12.73 -3.41
C LEU A 153 4.26 -14.09 -2.78
N GLU A 154 3.79 -14.38 -1.57
CA GLU A 154 4.09 -15.64 -0.89
C GLU A 154 3.57 -16.84 -1.68
N ALA A 155 2.37 -16.75 -2.26
CA ALA A 155 1.80 -17.83 -3.07
C ALA A 155 2.66 -18.13 -4.30
N ASP A 156 3.10 -17.09 -5.03
CA ASP A 156 3.98 -17.25 -6.20
C ASP A 156 5.35 -17.80 -5.81
N LEU A 157 5.95 -17.27 -4.73
CA LEU A 157 7.27 -17.73 -4.25
C LEU A 157 7.24 -19.18 -3.76
N MET A 158 6.16 -19.59 -3.08
CA MET A 158 5.98 -20.98 -2.65
C MET A 158 5.82 -21.91 -3.84
N ALA A 159 5.07 -21.52 -4.88
CA ALA A 159 4.93 -22.28 -6.11
C ALA A 159 6.29 -22.48 -6.82
N ASP A 160 7.16 -21.48 -6.72
CA ASP A 160 8.53 -21.51 -7.26
C ASP A 160 9.56 -22.22 -6.35
N GLY A 161 9.14 -22.75 -5.20
CA GLY A 161 10.02 -23.46 -4.27
C GLY A 161 10.92 -22.56 -3.41
N VAL A 162 10.61 -21.27 -3.28
CA VAL A 162 11.31 -20.35 -2.37
C VAL A 162 10.98 -20.71 -0.92
N GLU A 163 12.00 -20.68 -0.08
CA GLU A 163 11.89 -21.11 1.32
C GLU A 163 11.85 -19.97 2.30
N PHE A 164 12.51 -18.86 1.95
CA PHE A 164 12.66 -17.72 2.82
C PHE A 164 12.29 -16.42 2.11
N LEU A 165 11.52 -15.60 2.79
CA LEU A 165 11.21 -14.25 2.37
C LEU A 165 11.72 -13.27 3.43
N GLN A 166 12.55 -12.32 3.02
CA GLN A 166 13.04 -11.27 3.91
C GLN A 166 12.46 -9.90 3.55
N VAL A 167 12.57 -8.97 4.48
CA VAL A 167 12.34 -7.54 4.27
C VAL A 167 13.33 -6.75 5.10
N LYS A 168 13.76 -5.60 4.59
CA LYS A 168 14.56 -4.62 5.30
C LYS A 168 13.69 -3.42 5.67
N THR A 169 13.79 -2.97 6.90
CA THR A 169 13.07 -1.79 7.40
C THR A 169 13.91 -1.04 8.42
N LEU A 170 13.52 0.18 8.79
CA LEU A 170 14.21 0.86 9.89
C LEU A 170 14.03 0.12 11.21
N GLY A 171 15.15 -0.10 11.90
CA GLY A 171 15.20 -0.78 13.16
C GLY A 171 14.65 0.03 14.35
N PRO A 172 14.41 -0.60 15.51
CA PRO A 172 13.91 0.08 16.69
C PRO A 172 14.90 1.10 17.28
N GLY A 173 16.18 1.05 16.93
CA GLY A 173 17.17 2.06 17.25
C GLY A 173 16.83 3.44 16.69
N TYR A 174 16.04 3.50 15.61
CA TYR A 174 15.45 4.73 15.08
C TYR A 174 14.01 4.88 15.58
N GLN A 175 13.80 5.87 16.48
CA GLN A 175 12.48 6.10 17.09
C GLN A 175 11.57 6.87 16.12
N ASP A 176 10.71 6.16 15.42
CA ASP A 176 9.71 6.70 14.51
C ASP A 176 8.42 5.89 14.55
N ALA A 177 7.29 6.58 14.77
CA ALA A 177 5.99 5.95 14.91
C ALA A 177 5.49 5.31 13.60
N GLY A 178 5.89 5.82 12.43
CA GLY A 178 5.57 5.26 11.12
C GLY A 178 6.25 3.92 10.94
N TYR A 179 7.56 3.87 11.19
CA TYR A 179 8.32 2.62 11.09
C TYR A 179 8.00 1.63 12.20
N GLU A 180 7.57 2.07 13.38
CA GLU A 180 7.01 1.15 14.39
C GLU A 180 5.75 0.45 13.87
N ARG A 181 4.85 1.18 13.19
CA ARG A 181 3.67 0.58 12.53
C ARG A 181 4.08 -0.40 11.43
N THR A 182 5.12 -0.07 10.66
CA THR A 182 5.68 -0.94 9.61
C THR A 182 6.22 -2.25 10.20
N ARG A 183 7.01 -2.18 11.26
CA ARG A 183 7.52 -3.39 11.96
C ARG A 183 6.38 -4.25 12.53
N ARG A 184 5.37 -3.63 13.14
CA ARG A 184 4.17 -4.34 13.63
C ARG A 184 3.38 -4.99 12.51
N PHE A 185 3.29 -4.34 11.34
CA PHE A 185 2.65 -4.93 10.17
C PHE A 185 3.38 -6.18 9.72
N TYR A 186 4.71 -6.13 9.54
CA TYR A 186 5.47 -7.31 9.14
C TYR A 186 5.38 -8.44 10.16
N ALA A 187 5.47 -8.14 11.45
CA ALA A 187 5.24 -9.14 12.49
C ALA A 187 3.84 -9.78 12.39
N ALA A 188 2.80 -8.98 12.14
CA ALA A 188 1.41 -9.45 12.01
C ALA A 188 1.15 -10.29 10.75
N VAL A 189 2.03 -10.25 9.73
CA VAL A 189 2.00 -11.13 8.57
C VAL A 189 3.05 -12.25 8.63
N GLY A 190 3.67 -12.45 9.81
CA GLY A 190 4.48 -13.63 10.12
C GLY A 190 5.99 -13.48 9.97
N PHE A 191 6.49 -12.25 9.75
CA PHE A 191 7.93 -12.01 9.78
C PHE A 191 8.44 -11.91 11.22
N GLN A 192 9.67 -12.36 11.42
CA GLN A 192 10.38 -12.27 12.69
C GLN A 192 11.66 -11.45 12.50
N PRO A 193 12.05 -10.63 13.49
CA PRO A 193 13.36 -9.97 13.48
C PRO A 193 14.47 -11.00 13.36
N LEU A 194 15.43 -10.75 12.47
CA LEU A 194 16.61 -11.58 12.30
C LEU A 194 17.84 -10.87 12.83
N GLU A 195 18.10 -9.66 12.34
CA GLU A 195 19.31 -8.91 12.68
C GLU A 195 19.07 -7.41 12.46
N GLU A 196 19.64 -6.57 13.32
CA GLU A 196 19.74 -5.13 13.11
C GLU A 196 21.19 -4.79 12.77
N ILE A 197 21.40 -4.15 11.61
CA ILE A 197 22.71 -3.85 11.06
C ILE A 197 22.92 -2.34 11.03
N ASP A 198 23.92 -1.87 11.78
CA ASP A 198 24.38 -0.50 11.67
C ASP A 198 25.27 -0.32 10.45
N GLY A 199 25.12 0.83 9.77
CA GLY A 199 25.96 1.21 8.64
C GLY A 199 25.58 0.61 7.28
N LEU A 200 24.56 -0.26 7.19
CA LEU A 200 24.01 -0.69 5.91
C LEU A 200 23.31 0.48 5.20
N TRP A 201 22.62 1.31 5.94
CA TRP A 201 22.05 2.57 5.49
C TRP A 201 22.72 3.74 6.23
N PRO A 202 23.28 4.74 5.54
CA PRO A 202 23.95 5.84 6.20
C PRO A 202 23.05 6.52 7.23
N GLY A 203 23.48 6.49 8.51
CA GLY A 203 22.78 7.14 9.62
C GLY A 203 21.48 6.44 10.10
N ASN A 204 21.15 5.29 9.55
CA ASN A 204 19.92 4.57 9.89
C ASN A 204 20.17 3.10 10.19
N PRO A 205 19.72 2.57 11.35
CA PRO A 205 19.81 1.15 11.66
C PRO A 205 18.86 0.35 10.74
N CYS A 206 19.39 -0.65 10.06
CA CYS A 206 18.62 -1.54 9.19
C CYS A 206 18.22 -2.81 9.92
N LEU A 207 16.93 -3.00 10.17
CA LEU A 207 16.39 -4.27 10.67
C LEU A 207 16.05 -5.18 9.50
N ILE A 208 16.69 -6.34 9.46
CA ILE A 208 16.29 -7.45 8.60
C ILE A 208 15.22 -8.27 9.34
N MET A 209 14.09 -8.48 8.70
CA MET A 209 13.07 -9.40 9.18
C MET A 209 12.92 -10.55 8.18
N ILE A 210 12.68 -11.76 8.67
CA ILE A 210 12.60 -12.98 7.85
C ILE A 210 11.31 -13.75 8.14
N LYS A 211 10.78 -14.39 7.12
CA LYS A 211 9.66 -15.32 7.19
C LYS A 211 10.00 -16.62 6.48
N SER A 212 9.79 -17.78 7.14
CA SER A 212 9.82 -19.08 6.47
C SER A 212 8.53 -19.28 5.70
N LEU A 213 8.64 -19.62 4.41
CA LEU A 213 7.53 -19.96 3.54
C LEU A 213 7.24 -21.47 3.55
N ARG A 214 8.13 -22.27 4.13
CA ARG A 214 7.88 -23.69 4.38
C ARG A 214 6.95 -23.83 5.58
N GLY A 215 5.95 -24.67 5.48
CA GLY A 215 5.18 -25.12 6.63
C GLY A 215 6.10 -25.77 7.69
N PRO A 216 5.65 -25.92 8.94
CA PRO A 216 6.40 -26.65 9.95
C PRO A 216 6.76 -28.02 9.38
N ARG A 217 8.04 -28.39 9.47
CA ARG A 217 8.45 -29.77 9.15
C ARG A 217 7.76 -30.71 10.13
N PRO A 218 7.21 -31.83 9.65
CA PRO A 218 6.62 -32.84 10.51
C PRO A 218 7.61 -33.41 11.51
#